data_4dd46ac46c5c8bfb1c50fbb6a5198ec1
#
_entry.id   4dd46ac46c5c8bfb1c50fbb6a5198ec1
#
_cell.length_a   1.000
_cell.length_b   1.000
_cell.length_c   1.000
_cell.angle_alpha   90.00
_cell.angle_beta   90.00
_cell.angle_gamma   90.00
#
_symmetry.space_group_name_H-M   'P 1'
#
loop_
_entity.id
_entity.type
_entity.pdbx_description
1 polymer ?
#
loop_
_entity_poly.entity_id
_entity_poly.type
_entity_poly.pdbx_seq_one_letter_code
_entity_poly.pdbx_strand_id
1 'polypeptide(L)'
;MIRLYGCGSPNVYKILLMLSEVGLAWDFQWVRIFSGDQFQPEFLQLNPNGKVPVIVDPDGPDGQPITVFESGAILVYLAEKTGRLLPADRRGRAAVMQWLMVQMANVGP
;
A
#
# COMPACT_ATOMS: atom_id res chain seq x y z
N MET A 1 -2.85 12.34 8.06
CA MET A 1 -1.87 11.24 8.23
C MET A 1 -2.44 9.99 7.62
N ILE A 2 -1.64 9.27 6.86
CA ILE A 2 -2.06 8.04 6.21
C ILE A 2 -2.34 6.98 7.26
N ARG A 3 -3.46 6.26 7.13
CA ARG A 3 -3.77 5.14 8.00
C ARG A 3 -3.41 3.84 7.28
N LEU A 4 -2.56 3.03 7.91
CA LEU A 4 -2.13 1.75 7.38
C LEU A 4 -2.78 0.62 8.19
N TYR A 5 -3.56 -0.20 7.52
CA TYR A 5 -4.16 -1.40 8.10
C TYR A 5 -3.27 -2.59 7.82
N GLY A 6 -2.87 -3.30 8.85
CA GLY A 6 -1.95 -4.41 8.67
C GLY A 6 -1.73 -5.26 9.89
N CYS A 7 -0.79 -6.18 9.73
CA CYS A 7 -0.30 -7.08 10.77
C CYS A 7 1.19 -7.30 10.53
N GLY A 8 1.80 -8.19 11.30
CA GLY A 8 3.22 -8.52 11.12
C GLY A 8 3.43 -9.46 9.93
N SER A 9 3.38 -8.93 8.72
CA SER A 9 3.58 -9.72 7.50
C SER A 9 4.50 -9.00 6.52
N PRO A 10 5.19 -9.76 5.63
CA PRO A 10 6.11 -9.15 4.67
C PRO A 10 5.47 -8.09 3.77
N ASN A 11 4.24 -8.30 3.34
CA ASN A 11 3.54 -7.34 2.49
C ASN A 11 3.26 -6.02 3.21
N VAL A 12 2.99 -6.07 4.52
CA VAL A 12 2.79 -4.88 5.34
C VAL A 12 4.13 -4.18 5.57
N TYR A 13 5.20 -4.93 5.81
CA TYR A 13 6.53 -4.36 6.02
C TYR A 13 7.01 -3.55 4.82
N LYS A 14 6.70 -3.99 3.59
CA LYS A 14 7.01 -3.21 2.38
C LYS A 14 6.44 -1.80 2.47
N ILE A 15 5.23 -1.67 2.96
CA ILE A 15 4.55 -0.38 3.03
C ILE A 15 5.14 0.49 4.14
N LEU A 16 5.46 -0.12 5.29
CA LEU A 16 6.14 0.61 6.35
C LEU A 16 7.49 1.17 5.88
N LEU A 17 8.26 0.36 5.17
CA LEU A 17 9.53 0.80 4.61
C LEU A 17 9.34 1.93 3.61
N MET A 18 8.34 1.80 2.74
CA MET A 18 8.05 2.84 1.74
C MET A 18 7.65 4.15 2.40
N LEU A 19 6.74 4.11 3.37
CA LEU A 19 6.32 5.31 4.10
C LEU A 19 7.50 6.01 4.78
N SER A 20 8.40 5.23 5.37
CA SER A 20 9.62 5.76 5.98
C SER A 20 10.54 6.40 4.94
N GLU A 21 10.75 5.71 3.81
CA GLU A 21 11.65 6.20 2.75
C GLU A 21 11.16 7.51 2.14
N VAL A 22 9.87 7.62 1.89
CA VAL A 22 9.32 8.83 1.26
C VAL A 22 8.95 9.91 2.28
N GLY A 23 9.11 9.64 3.57
CA GLY A 23 8.94 10.65 4.61
C GLY A 23 7.51 11.03 4.93
N LEU A 24 6.55 10.13 4.67
CA LEU A 24 5.15 10.36 5.01
C LEU A 24 4.85 9.83 6.42
N ALA A 25 4.07 10.59 7.17
CA ALA A 25 3.59 10.15 8.48
C ALA A 25 2.44 9.15 8.32
N TRP A 26 2.41 8.17 9.21
CA TRP A 26 1.34 7.16 9.19
C TRP A 26 0.87 6.83 10.60
N ASP A 27 -0.35 6.26 10.65
CA ASP A 27 -0.99 5.73 11.84
C ASP A 27 -1.32 4.27 11.55
N PHE A 28 -0.93 3.36 12.45
CA PHE A 28 -1.05 1.91 12.22
C PHE A 28 -2.32 1.38 12.87
N GLN A 29 -3.13 0.67 12.09
CA GLN A 29 -4.33 -0.02 12.57
C GLN A 29 -4.12 -1.53 12.47
N TRP A 30 -4.09 -2.21 13.61
CA TRP A 30 -3.90 -3.66 13.64
C TRP A 30 -5.12 -4.38 13.09
N VAL A 31 -4.87 -5.33 12.20
CA VAL A 31 -5.85 -6.28 11.70
C VAL A 31 -5.39 -7.67 12.14
N ARG A 32 -6.10 -8.28 13.06
CA ARG A 32 -5.73 -9.58 13.63
C ARG A 32 -6.24 -10.69 12.72
N ILE A 33 -5.39 -11.06 11.75
CA ILE A 33 -5.79 -11.99 10.70
C ILE A 33 -6.10 -13.39 11.23
N PHE A 34 -5.45 -13.81 12.33
CA PHE A 34 -5.74 -15.11 12.94
C PHE A 34 -7.04 -15.11 13.74
N SER A 35 -7.59 -13.93 14.02
CA SER A 35 -8.88 -13.78 14.68
C SER A 35 -10.00 -13.42 13.71
N GLY A 36 -9.72 -13.35 12.42
CA GLY A 36 -10.73 -13.06 11.39
C GLY A 36 -11.09 -11.60 11.22
N ASP A 37 -10.29 -10.67 11.75
CA ASP A 37 -10.57 -9.23 11.64
C ASP A 37 -10.71 -8.79 10.18
N GLN A 38 -9.98 -9.43 9.25
CA GLN A 38 -10.02 -9.10 7.82
C GLN A 38 -11.37 -9.43 7.16
N PHE A 39 -12.20 -10.20 7.83
CA PHE A 39 -13.53 -10.57 7.32
C PHE A 39 -14.66 -9.78 7.99
N GLN A 40 -14.33 -8.86 8.92
CA GLN A 40 -15.34 -7.99 9.52
C GLN A 40 -15.88 -7.00 8.48
N PRO A 41 -17.17 -6.65 8.56
CA PRO A 41 -17.80 -5.77 7.55
C PRO A 41 -17.07 -4.46 7.35
N GLU A 42 -16.57 -3.86 8.41
CA GLU A 42 -15.84 -2.58 8.36
C GLU A 42 -14.58 -2.71 7.50
N PHE A 43 -13.84 -3.81 7.65
CA PHE A 43 -12.63 -4.01 6.88
C PHE A 43 -12.96 -4.39 5.42
N LEU A 44 -13.98 -5.20 5.21
CA LEU A 44 -14.38 -5.60 3.86
C LEU A 44 -14.84 -4.41 3.02
N GLN A 45 -15.34 -3.35 3.64
CA GLN A 45 -15.63 -2.10 2.93
C GLN A 45 -14.36 -1.43 2.41
N LEU A 46 -13.23 -1.62 3.09
CA LEU A 46 -11.94 -1.08 2.65
C LEU A 46 -11.31 -1.97 1.58
N ASN A 47 -11.37 -3.28 1.79
CA ASN A 47 -10.84 -4.25 0.83
C ASN A 47 -11.75 -5.49 0.78
N PRO A 48 -12.56 -5.61 -0.26
CA PRO A 48 -13.48 -6.75 -0.39
C PRO A 48 -12.77 -8.11 -0.51
N ASN A 49 -11.46 -8.11 -0.80
CA ASN A 49 -10.67 -9.33 -0.85
C ASN A 49 -10.24 -9.84 0.53
N GLY A 50 -10.47 -9.06 1.59
CA GLY A 50 -10.16 -9.48 2.96
C GLY A 50 -8.68 -9.70 3.22
N LYS A 51 -7.83 -8.82 2.70
CA LYS A 51 -6.37 -8.95 2.83
C LYS A 51 -5.73 -7.64 3.27
N VAL A 52 -4.62 -7.75 3.97
CA VAL A 52 -3.75 -6.63 4.31
C VAL A 52 -2.52 -6.63 3.39
N PRO A 53 -1.86 -5.50 3.14
CA PRO A 53 -2.14 -4.16 3.69
C PRO A 53 -3.25 -3.42 2.94
N VAL A 54 -3.82 -2.42 3.61
CA VAL A 54 -4.69 -1.41 3.02
C VAL A 54 -4.26 -0.07 3.58
N ILE A 55 -4.26 0.97 2.76
CA ILE A 55 -4.09 2.34 3.27
C ILE A 55 -5.35 3.16 3.02
N VAL A 56 -5.59 4.09 3.92
CA VAL A 56 -6.54 5.18 3.72
C VAL A 56 -5.76 6.47 3.81
N ASP A 57 -5.72 7.22 2.72
CA ASP A 57 -5.07 8.52 2.67
C ASP A 57 -6.15 9.59 2.69
N PRO A 58 -6.26 10.36 3.79
CA PRO A 58 -7.27 11.43 3.85
C PRO A 58 -6.96 12.58 2.91
N ASP A 59 -5.70 12.72 2.50
CA ASP A 59 -5.26 13.77 1.57
C ASP A 59 -4.93 13.13 0.22
N GLY A 60 -5.93 12.56 -0.40
CA GLY A 60 -5.82 11.91 -1.69
C GLY A 60 -5.93 12.84 -2.88
N PRO A 61 -6.03 12.30 -4.09
CA PRO A 61 -6.19 13.09 -5.30
C PRO A 61 -7.42 14.03 -5.20
N ASP A 62 -7.27 15.22 -5.74
CA ASP A 62 -8.32 16.24 -5.74
C ASP A 62 -8.79 16.64 -4.34
N GLY A 63 -7.93 16.44 -3.32
CA GLY A 63 -8.26 16.77 -1.94
C GLY A 63 -9.29 15.85 -1.32
N GLN A 64 -9.57 14.69 -1.92
CA GLN A 64 -10.53 13.71 -1.41
C GLN A 64 -9.83 12.51 -0.82
N PRO A 65 -10.38 11.89 0.23
CA PRO A 65 -9.81 10.65 0.75
C PRO A 65 -9.81 9.55 -0.29
N ILE A 66 -8.79 8.70 -0.23
CA ILE A 66 -8.71 7.52 -1.09
C ILE A 66 -8.30 6.31 -0.27
N THR A 67 -8.88 5.17 -0.60
CA THR A 67 -8.51 3.87 -0.05
C THR A 67 -7.80 3.08 -1.14
N VAL A 68 -6.63 2.51 -0.83
CA VAL A 68 -5.88 1.70 -1.79
C VAL A 68 -5.54 0.37 -1.14
N PHE A 69 -5.82 -0.72 -1.82
CA PHE A 69 -5.38 -2.05 -1.42
C PHE A 69 -4.48 -2.65 -2.51
N GLU A 70 -3.87 -3.79 -2.25
CA GLU A 70 -2.77 -4.42 -2.98
C GLU A 70 -1.44 -3.71 -2.73
N SER A 71 -0.47 -4.44 -2.17
CA SER A 71 0.80 -3.82 -1.76
C SER A 71 1.53 -3.17 -2.92
N GLY A 72 1.50 -3.78 -4.12
CA GLY A 72 2.11 -3.19 -5.31
C GLY A 72 1.45 -1.88 -5.70
N ALA A 73 0.13 -1.82 -5.67
CA ALA A 73 -0.62 -0.61 -5.99
C ALA A 73 -0.36 0.49 -4.97
N ILE A 74 -0.25 0.14 -3.69
CA ILE A 74 0.07 1.09 -2.62
C ILE A 74 1.46 1.69 -2.84
N LEU A 75 2.45 0.86 -3.20
CA LEU A 75 3.80 1.34 -3.48
C LEU A 75 3.81 2.35 -4.62
N VAL A 76 3.10 2.05 -5.71
CA VAL A 76 3.00 2.96 -6.85
C VAL A 76 2.29 4.26 -6.44
N TYR A 77 1.19 4.15 -5.70
CA TYR A 77 0.45 5.32 -5.23
C TYR A 77 1.34 6.26 -4.41
N LEU A 78 2.09 5.70 -3.46
CA LEU A 78 2.97 6.50 -2.59
C LEU A 78 4.11 7.13 -3.37
N ALA A 79 4.67 6.41 -4.35
CA ALA A 79 5.71 6.95 -5.22
C ALA A 79 5.18 8.11 -6.06
N GLU A 80 4.01 7.96 -6.63
CA GLU A 80 3.39 9.03 -7.44
C GLU A 80 3.02 10.25 -6.58
N LYS A 81 2.47 10.02 -5.40
CA LYS A 81 2.11 11.09 -4.47
C LYS A 81 3.33 11.94 -4.09
N THR A 82 4.46 11.32 -3.86
CA THR A 82 5.67 12.00 -3.37
C THR A 82 6.63 12.42 -4.47
N GLY A 83 6.45 11.90 -5.68
CA GLY A 83 7.39 12.11 -6.79
C GLY A 83 8.74 11.45 -6.56
N ARG A 84 8.82 10.41 -5.74
CA ARG A 84 10.05 9.73 -5.36
C ARG A 84 10.01 8.26 -5.74
N LEU A 85 11.19 7.70 -6.06
CA LEU A 85 11.42 6.27 -6.29
C LEU A 85 10.74 5.70 -7.53
N LEU A 86 10.08 6.53 -8.32
CA LEU A 86 9.46 6.11 -9.58
C LEU A 86 9.76 7.17 -10.63
N PRO A 87 10.59 6.83 -11.65
CA PRO A 87 10.89 7.78 -12.71
C PRO A 87 9.64 8.24 -13.44
N ALA A 88 9.62 9.53 -13.80
CA ALA A 88 8.48 10.10 -14.52
C ALA A 88 8.50 9.75 -16.01
N ASP A 89 9.70 9.51 -16.58
CA ASP A 89 9.84 9.16 -17.99
C ASP A 89 9.29 7.74 -18.23
N ARG A 90 8.72 7.54 -19.41
CA ARG A 90 8.05 6.27 -19.73
C ARG A 90 9.00 5.08 -19.70
N ARG A 91 10.24 5.24 -20.17
CA ARG A 91 11.22 4.15 -20.19
C ARG A 91 11.64 3.73 -18.78
N GLY A 92 12.00 4.71 -17.94
CA GLY A 92 12.37 4.42 -16.55
C GLY A 92 11.23 3.86 -15.74
N ARG A 93 10.01 4.42 -15.93
CA ARG A 93 8.81 3.92 -15.27
C ARG A 93 8.53 2.47 -15.66
N ALA A 94 8.64 2.13 -16.94
CA ALA A 94 8.43 0.77 -17.42
C ALA A 94 9.41 -0.21 -16.78
N ALA A 95 10.68 0.19 -16.66
CA ALA A 95 11.70 -0.64 -16.04
C ALA A 95 11.36 -0.92 -14.55
N VAL A 96 10.96 0.10 -13.80
CA VAL A 96 10.56 -0.07 -12.41
C VAL A 96 9.33 -0.95 -12.30
N MET A 97 8.32 -0.71 -13.14
CA MET A 97 7.08 -1.48 -13.08
C MET A 97 7.30 -2.96 -13.38
N GLN A 98 8.17 -3.29 -14.34
CA GLN A 98 8.43 -4.71 -14.63
C GLN A 98 9.06 -5.42 -13.43
N TRP A 99 10.02 -4.78 -12.74
CA TRP A 99 10.62 -5.39 -11.55
C TRP A 99 9.67 -5.44 -10.37
N LEU A 100 8.79 -4.46 -10.24
CA LEU A 100 7.73 -4.51 -9.24
C LEU A 100 6.82 -5.72 -9.48
N MET A 101 6.43 -5.97 -10.72
CA MET A 101 5.59 -7.13 -11.04
C MET A 101 6.33 -8.45 -10.78
N VAL A 102 7.64 -8.50 -11.00
CA VAL A 102 8.44 -9.68 -10.63
C VAL A 102 8.35 -9.93 -9.13
N GLN A 103 8.48 -8.89 -8.32
CA GLN A 103 8.36 -9.02 -6.86
C GLN A 103 6.97 -9.51 -6.47
N MET A 104 5.93 -8.91 -7.05
CA MET A 104 4.55 -9.23 -6.70
C MET A 104 4.13 -10.63 -7.11
N ALA A 105 4.59 -11.10 -8.26
CA ALA A 105 4.16 -12.36 -8.83
C ALA A 105 5.07 -13.54 -8.48
N ASN A 106 6.36 -13.32 -8.27
CA ASN A 106 7.35 -14.39 -8.20
C ASN A 106 8.13 -14.44 -6.89
N VAL A 107 8.44 -13.28 -6.29
CA VAL A 107 9.27 -13.20 -5.08
C VAL A 107 8.41 -13.17 -3.82
N GLY A 108 7.35 -12.38 -3.80
CA GLY A 108 6.51 -12.19 -2.64
C GLY A 108 5.63 -13.39 -2.28
N PRO A 109 5.04 -14.06 -3.27
CA PRO A 109 4.17 -15.22 -2.97
C PRO A 109 4.91 -16.41 -2.41
#